data_331e0723f942cb55ee4f5deb43ebef89
#
_entry.id   331e0723f942cb55ee4f5deb43ebef89
#
_cell.length_a   1.000
_cell.length_b   1.000
_cell.length_c   1.000
_cell.angle_alpha   90.00
_cell.angle_beta   90.00
_cell.angle_gamma   90.00
#
_symmetry.space_group_name_H-M   'P 1'
#
loop_
_entity.id
_entity.type
_entity.pdbx_description
1 polymer ?
#
loop_
_entity_poly.entity_id
_entity_poly.type
_entity_poly.pdbx_seq_one_letter_code
_entity_poly.pdbx_strand_id
1 'polypeptide(L)'
;DMKSAAQTVKKENRRVASEIGINPAARTTCVKPAGTTSLTLGTSSGIHAWHNNYYVRRMRVGKNEAIYNYLAMYHPELVEDEFFRPHDTAVISVPQKAPRGSITRKESAISLLERIQDVFSGWVKPGHQRGQNTHNVSATVSIKDKEWDEVAEWMWEHRDVYNGLSVLP
;
A
#
# COMPACT_ATOMS: atom_id res chain seq x y z
N ASP A 1 10.10 -16.92 -3.98
CA ASP A 1 11.17 -16.34 -3.16
C ASP A 1 11.44 -14.90 -3.63
N MET A 2 11.19 -13.92 -2.76
CA MET A 2 11.38 -12.48 -3.03
C MET A 2 12.83 -12.13 -3.42
N LYS A 3 13.80 -12.73 -2.74
CA LYS A 3 15.22 -12.46 -2.99
C LYS A 3 15.66 -12.87 -4.40
N SER A 4 15.23 -14.03 -4.85
CA SER A 4 15.48 -14.51 -6.22
C SER A 4 14.81 -13.59 -7.26
N ALA A 5 13.56 -13.18 -7.01
CA ALA A 5 12.85 -12.24 -7.88
C ALA A 5 13.57 -10.89 -7.96
N ALA A 6 14.05 -10.33 -6.83
CA ALA A 6 14.81 -9.09 -6.80
C ALA A 6 16.12 -9.19 -7.60
N GLN A 7 16.82 -10.32 -7.52
CA GLN A 7 18.03 -10.53 -8.33
C GLN A 7 17.71 -10.62 -9.82
N THR A 8 16.60 -11.24 -10.19
CA THR A 8 16.14 -11.28 -11.60
C THR A 8 15.85 -9.87 -12.12
N VAL A 9 15.14 -9.05 -11.34
CA VAL A 9 14.88 -7.64 -11.69
C VAL A 9 16.17 -6.84 -11.87
N LYS A 10 17.15 -7.02 -10.96
CA LYS A 10 18.48 -6.37 -11.08
C LYS A 10 19.21 -6.78 -12.35
N LYS A 11 19.23 -8.06 -12.66
CA LYS A 11 19.90 -8.60 -13.88
C LYS A 11 19.26 -8.00 -15.12
N GLU A 12 17.92 -8.01 -15.19
CA GLU A 12 17.18 -7.49 -16.33
C GLU A 12 17.36 -5.98 -16.48
N ASN A 13 17.33 -5.21 -15.38
CA ASN A 13 17.61 -3.78 -15.38
C ASN A 13 18.99 -3.46 -15.99
N ARG A 14 20.03 -4.23 -15.66
CA ARG A 14 21.37 -4.05 -16.23
C ARG A 14 21.41 -4.36 -17.71
N ARG A 15 20.73 -5.45 -18.13
CA ARG A 15 20.66 -5.86 -19.54
C ARG A 15 20.02 -4.76 -20.38
N VAL A 16 18.83 -4.31 -20.00
CA VAL A 16 18.10 -3.26 -20.75
C VAL A 16 18.86 -1.95 -20.72
N ALA A 17 19.42 -1.53 -19.58
CA ALA A 17 20.19 -0.30 -19.48
C ALA A 17 21.38 -0.30 -20.45
N SER A 18 22.08 -1.44 -20.59
CA SER A 18 23.17 -1.61 -21.56
C SER A 18 22.67 -1.49 -23.00
N GLU A 19 21.52 -2.07 -23.34
CA GLU A 19 20.96 -2.04 -24.68
C GLU A 19 20.54 -0.63 -25.14
N ILE A 20 19.97 0.16 -24.20
CA ILE A 20 19.53 1.54 -24.50
C ILE A 20 20.59 2.60 -24.21
N GLY A 21 21.80 2.20 -23.78
CA GLY A 21 22.95 3.09 -23.59
C GLY A 21 22.86 4.01 -22.36
N ILE A 22 22.18 3.59 -21.30
CA ILE A 22 22.08 4.34 -20.04
C ILE A 22 22.68 3.58 -18.86
N ASN A 23 22.94 4.30 -17.76
CA ASN A 23 23.38 3.66 -16.53
C ASN A 23 22.26 2.80 -15.90
N PRO A 24 22.59 1.61 -15.35
CA PRO A 24 21.63 0.85 -14.56
C PRO A 24 21.08 1.65 -13.37
N ALA A 25 19.81 1.45 -13.06
CA ALA A 25 19.17 2.08 -11.89
C ALA A 25 19.90 1.74 -10.61
N ALA A 26 20.07 2.72 -9.73
CA ALA A 26 20.69 2.50 -8.43
C ALA A 26 19.86 1.61 -7.50
N ARG A 27 18.54 1.60 -7.70
CA ARG A 27 17.55 0.87 -6.91
C ARG A 27 16.47 0.33 -7.84
N THR A 28 16.17 -0.96 -7.77
CA THR A 28 15.25 -1.61 -8.71
C THR A 28 13.97 -2.11 -8.09
N THR A 29 13.90 -2.15 -6.76
CA THR A 29 12.75 -2.69 -6.02
C THR A 29 12.30 -1.74 -4.92
N CYS A 30 11.00 -1.60 -4.73
CA CYS A 30 10.39 -0.86 -3.64
C CYS A 30 9.00 -1.45 -3.35
N VAL A 31 8.37 -0.99 -2.28
CA VAL A 31 6.95 -1.21 -2.03
C VAL A 31 6.28 0.14 -1.82
N LYS A 32 5.22 0.36 -2.56
CA LYS A 32 4.38 1.55 -2.43
C LYS A 32 2.91 1.16 -2.27
N PRO A 33 2.12 1.90 -1.48
CA PRO A 33 0.69 1.70 -1.44
C PRO A 33 0.07 2.08 -2.79
N ALA A 34 -0.82 1.23 -3.28
CA ALA A 34 -1.55 1.46 -4.52
C ALA A 34 -3.01 1.80 -4.22
N GLY A 35 -3.42 3.05 -4.44
CA GLY A 35 -4.78 3.52 -4.13
C GLY A 35 -5.84 2.93 -5.06
N THR A 36 -5.64 3.00 -6.37
CA THR A 36 -6.61 2.58 -7.39
C THR A 36 -6.28 1.23 -8.02
N THR A 37 -5.01 0.99 -8.36
CA THR A 37 -4.59 -0.25 -9.03
C THR A 37 -4.88 -1.49 -8.19
N SER A 38 -4.68 -1.43 -6.87
CA SER A 38 -4.99 -2.53 -5.96
C SER A 38 -6.47 -2.89 -5.96
N LEU A 39 -7.36 -1.91 -6.12
CA LEU A 39 -8.80 -2.14 -6.22
C LEU A 39 -9.17 -2.89 -7.49
N THR A 40 -8.64 -2.45 -8.63
CA THR A 40 -8.87 -3.09 -9.93
C THR A 40 -8.37 -4.54 -9.93
N LEU A 41 -7.24 -4.79 -9.28
CA LEU A 41 -6.65 -6.13 -9.19
C LEU A 41 -7.19 -6.98 -8.04
N GLY A 42 -8.05 -6.44 -7.17
CA GLY A 42 -8.55 -7.15 -5.99
C GLY A 42 -7.46 -7.54 -4.98
N THR A 43 -6.40 -6.72 -4.87
CA THR A 43 -5.27 -6.94 -3.96
C THR A 43 -5.26 -5.91 -2.84
N SER A 44 -4.46 -6.14 -1.80
CA SER A 44 -4.21 -5.12 -0.78
C SER A 44 -3.39 -3.95 -1.33
N SER A 45 -3.44 -2.81 -0.67
CA SER A 45 -2.63 -1.63 -0.99
C SER A 45 -1.20 -1.81 -0.46
N GLY A 46 -0.27 -2.23 -1.30
CA GLY A 46 1.07 -2.59 -0.89
C GLY A 46 1.05 -3.76 0.10
N ILE A 47 1.67 -3.58 1.26
CA ILE A 47 1.71 -4.58 2.35
C ILE A 47 0.66 -4.35 3.43
N HIS A 48 -0.23 -3.34 3.25
CA HIS A 48 -1.24 -3.03 4.25
C HIS A 48 -2.28 -4.16 4.37
N ALA A 49 -2.76 -4.35 5.59
CA ALA A 49 -3.89 -5.22 5.87
C ALA A 49 -5.17 -4.71 5.21
N TRP A 50 -6.08 -5.62 4.93
CA TRP A 50 -7.43 -5.26 4.53
C TRP A 50 -8.20 -4.63 5.70
N HIS A 51 -9.13 -3.72 5.37
CA HIS A 51 -9.91 -3.05 6.40
C HIS A 51 -10.68 -4.04 7.29
N ASN A 52 -11.39 -5.00 6.69
CA ASN A 52 -12.07 -6.10 7.38
C ASN A 52 -12.43 -7.19 6.36
N ASN A 53 -12.95 -8.34 6.83
CA ASN A 53 -13.48 -9.39 5.94
C ASN A 53 -14.63 -8.88 5.07
N TYR A 54 -15.52 -8.07 5.63
CA TYR A 54 -16.58 -7.34 4.94
C TYR A 54 -16.56 -5.89 5.41
N TYR A 55 -16.68 -4.95 4.48
CA TYR A 55 -16.70 -3.52 4.77
C TYR A 55 -17.39 -2.76 3.65
N VAL A 56 -17.80 -1.53 3.94
CA VAL A 56 -18.32 -0.60 2.93
C VAL A 56 -17.20 0.36 2.54
N ARG A 57 -16.88 0.38 1.26
CA ARG A 57 -15.95 1.35 0.70
C ARG A 57 -16.71 2.57 0.22
N ARG A 58 -16.32 3.73 0.73
CA ARG A 58 -16.90 5.01 0.33
C ARG A 58 -15.94 5.75 -0.59
N MET A 59 -16.43 6.14 -1.76
CA MET A 59 -15.63 6.81 -2.80
C MET A 59 -16.29 8.11 -3.21
N ARG A 60 -15.51 9.19 -3.28
CA ARG A 60 -15.97 10.45 -3.84
C ARG A 60 -15.98 10.39 -5.35
N VAL A 61 -17.01 10.99 -5.96
CA VAL A 61 -17.20 11.07 -7.41
C VAL A 61 -17.81 12.44 -7.77
N GLY A 62 -17.40 13.01 -8.88
CA GLY A 62 -18.02 14.23 -9.40
C GLY A 62 -19.43 13.94 -9.92
N LYS A 63 -20.39 14.81 -9.62
CA LYS A 63 -21.79 14.66 -10.09
C LYS A 63 -21.95 14.82 -11.61
N ASN A 64 -20.93 15.29 -12.29
CA ASN A 64 -20.88 15.36 -13.76
C ASN A 64 -20.37 14.06 -14.42
N GLU A 65 -19.95 13.06 -13.63
CA GLU A 65 -19.43 11.82 -14.17
C GLU A 65 -20.53 10.83 -14.54
N ALA A 66 -20.32 10.05 -15.63
CA ALA A 66 -21.31 9.09 -16.12
C ALA A 66 -21.66 8.03 -15.08
N ILE A 67 -20.69 7.59 -14.27
CA ILE A 67 -20.93 6.60 -13.22
C ILE A 67 -21.88 7.14 -12.13
N TYR A 68 -21.75 8.42 -11.77
CA TYR A 68 -22.67 9.05 -10.83
C TYR A 68 -24.10 9.06 -11.39
N ASN A 69 -24.28 9.51 -12.64
CA ASN A 69 -25.60 9.59 -13.27
C ASN A 69 -26.27 8.21 -13.35
N TYR A 70 -25.49 7.19 -13.71
CA TYR A 70 -25.98 5.80 -13.73
C TYR A 70 -26.42 5.33 -12.34
N LEU A 71 -25.56 5.48 -11.33
CA LEU A 71 -25.89 5.01 -9.97
C LEU A 71 -27.01 5.81 -9.33
N ALA A 72 -27.07 7.12 -9.52
CA ALA A 72 -28.16 7.97 -9.02
C ALA A 72 -29.53 7.57 -9.61
N MET A 73 -29.53 7.08 -10.86
CA MET A 73 -30.76 6.65 -11.54
C MET A 73 -31.18 5.22 -11.16
N TYR A 74 -30.25 4.26 -11.10
CA TYR A 74 -30.56 2.85 -10.97
C TYR A 74 -30.27 2.27 -9.58
N HIS A 75 -29.43 2.93 -8.78
CA HIS A 75 -28.97 2.50 -7.46
C HIS A 75 -28.84 3.68 -6.48
N PRO A 76 -29.91 4.50 -6.32
CA PRO A 76 -29.84 5.69 -5.48
C PRO A 76 -29.48 5.38 -4.02
N GLU A 77 -29.76 4.16 -3.54
CA GLU A 77 -29.41 3.68 -2.20
C GLU A 77 -27.89 3.60 -1.95
N LEU A 78 -27.06 3.62 -3.00
CA LEU A 78 -25.60 3.61 -2.90
C LEU A 78 -25.00 5.00 -2.94
N VAL A 79 -25.78 6.05 -3.18
CA VAL A 79 -25.31 7.39 -3.48
C VAL A 79 -25.81 8.37 -2.43
N GLU A 80 -24.92 9.18 -1.90
CA GLU A 80 -25.26 10.31 -1.01
C GLU A 80 -24.47 11.56 -1.43
N ASP A 81 -24.95 12.74 -1.03
CA ASP A 81 -24.22 13.98 -1.25
C ASP A 81 -22.97 14.03 -0.37
N GLU A 82 -21.85 14.53 -0.91
CA GLU A 82 -20.66 14.79 -0.13
C GLU A 82 -20.90 15.97 0.82
N PHE A 83 -20.51 15.82 2.09
CA PHE A 83 -20.88 16.75 3.16
C PHE A 83 -20.40 18.20 2.92
N PHE A 84 -19.17 18.38 2.47
CA PHE A 84 -18.58 19.71 2.24
C PHE A 84 -18.87 20.28 0.85
N ARG A 85 -19.17 19.43 -0.12
CA ARG A 85 -19.38 19.80 -1.52
C ARG A 85 -20.62 19.14 -2.12
N PRO A 86 -21.81 19.30 -1.53
CA PRO A 86 -23.01 18.59 -1.94
C PRO A 86 -23.51 18.95 -3.35
N HIS A 87 -23.11 20.12 -3.89
CA HIS A 87 -23.54 20.61 -5.20
C HIS A 87 -22.80 19.98 -6.39
N ASP A 88 -21.56 19.52 -6.20
CA ASP A 88 -20.73 19.01 -7.30
C ASP A 88 -20.14 17.61 -7.04
N THR A 89 -20.18 17.15 -5.81
CA THR A 89 -19.56 15.89 -5.39
C THR A 89 -20.58 15.01 -4.66
N ALA A 90 -20.52 13.72 -4.96
CA ALA A 90 -21.27 12.69 -4.27
C ALA A 90 -20.32 11.63 -3.66
N VAL A 91 -20.85 10.83 -2.74
CA VAL A 91 -20.16 9.67 -2.17
C VAL A 91 -20.91 8.41 -2.59
N ILE A 92 -20.18 7.48 -3.19
CA ILE A 92 -20.70 6.15 -3.55
C ILE A 92 -20.24 5.14 -2.51
N SER A 93 -21.18 4.38 -1.96
CA SER A 93 -20.95 3.34 -0.96
C SER A 93 -21.04 1.96 -1.59
N VAL A 94 -19.90 1.26 -1.65
CA VAL A 94 -19.83 -0.06 -2.30
C VAL A 94 -19.44 -1.13 -1.28
N PRO A 95 -20.28 -2.18 -1.08
CA PRO A 95 -19.92 -3.32 -0.25
C PRO A 95 -18.71 -4.06 -0.82
N GLN A 96 -17.76 -4.38 0.03
CA GLN A 96 -16.53 -5.09 -0.31
C GLN A 96 -16.35 -6.33 0.55
N LYS A 97 -15.75 -7.35 -0.04
CA LYS A 97 -15.32 -8.57 0.65
C LYS A 97 -13.83 -8.79 0.40
N ALA A 98 -13.05 -8.91 1.47
CA ALA A 98 -11.64 -9.27 1.36
C ALA A 98 -11.49 -10.72 0.86
N PRO A 99 -10.41 -11.06 0.13
CA PRO A 99 -10.08 -12.44 -0.22
C PRO A 99 -9.99 -13.34 1.01
N ARG A 100 -10.31 -14.62 0.83
CA ARG A 100 -10.24 -15.58 1.94
C ARG A 100 -8.80 -15.69 2.48
N GLY A 101 -8.65 -15.61 3.79
CA GLY A 101 -7.33 -15.67 4.44
C GLY A 101 -6.57 -14.36 4.46
N SER A 102 -7.19 -13.25 4.05
CA SER A 102 -6.57 -11.93 4.14
C SER A 102 -6.26 -11.53 5.57
N ILE A 103 -5.11 -10.90 5.76
CA ILE A 103 -4.78 -10.20 7.00
C ILE A 103 -5.65 -8.94 7.08
N THR A 104 -6.28 -8.71 8.21
CA THR A 104 -7.13 -7.53 8.45
C THR A 104 -6.47 -6.56 9.44
N ARG A 105 -6.97 -5.31 9.48
CA ARG A 105 -6.48 -4.26 10.42
C ARG A 105 -6.57 -4.62 11.91
N LYS A 106 -7.04 -5.83 12.25
CA LYS A 106 -7.02 -6.35 13.62
C LYS A 106 -5.65 -6.85 14.04
N GLU A 107 -4.72 -7.00 13.10
CA GLU A 107 -3.33 -7.35 13.42
C GLU A 107 -2.70 -6.35 14.41
N SER A 108 -1.62 -6.76 15.08
CA SER A 108 -0.84 -5.87 15.93
C SER A 108 0.08 -4.97 15.07
N ALA A 109 0.47 -3.82 15.61
CA ALA A 109 1.45 -2.95 14.98
C ALA A 109 2.77 -3.69 14.71
N ILE A 110 3.23 -4.52 15.65
CA ILE A 110 4.44 -5.34 15.52
C ILE A 110 4.35 -6.31 14.35
N SER A 111 3.20 -6.98 14.13
CA SER A 111 3.04 -7.89 12.99
C SER A 111 3.22 -7.19 11.64
N LEU A 112 2.80 -5.93 11.52
CA LEU A 112 3.05 -5.13 10.31
C LEU A 112 4.52 -4.71 10.21
N LEU A 113 5.15 -4.34 11.31
CA LEU A 113 6.57 -3.95 11.37
C LEU A 113 7.48 -5.12 11.00
N GLU A 114 7.22 -6.31 11.50
CA GLU A 114 7.93 -7.56 11.11
C GLU A 114 7.78 -7.82 9.61
N ARG A 115 6.59 -7.64 9.06
CA ARG A 115 6.36 -7.77 7.62
C ARG A 115 7.15 -6.72 6.82
N ILE A 116 7.29 -5.49 7.32
CA ILE A 116 8.15 -4.46 6.71
C ILE A 116 9.60 -4.95 6.67
N GLN A 117 10.10 -5.49 7.78
CA GLN A 117 11.46 -6.04 7.88
C GLN A 117 11.68 -7.20 6.89
N ASP A 118 10.73 -8.13 6.81
CA ASP A 118 10.81 -9.28 5.89
C ASP A 118 10.85 -8.83 4.42
N VAL A 119 9.98 -7.90 4.06
CA VAL A 119 9.93 -7.36 2.70
C VAL A 119 11.15 -6.50 2.40
N PHE A 120 11.63 -5.71 3.35
CA PHE A 120 12.89 -4.98 3.18
C PHE A 120 14.05 -5.94 2.92
N SER A 121 14.21 -6.96 3.75
CA SER A 121 15.32 -7.93 3.68
C SER A 121 15.23 -8.85 2.45
N GLY A 122 14.01 -9.24 2.06
CA GLY A 122 13.77 -10.14 0.95
C GLY A 122 13.63 -9.48 -0.42
N TRP A 123 13.20 -8.22 -0.48
CA TRP A 123 12.87 -7.54 -1.74
C TRP A 123 13.64 -6.25 -1.97
N VAL A 124 13.62 -5.32 -1.02
CA VAL A 124 14.20 -3.98 -1.22
C VAL A 124 15.72 -4.01 -1.17
N LYS A 125 16.29 -4.61 -0.11
CA LYS A 125 17.73 -4.71 0.07
C LYS A 125 18.42 -5.52 -1.06
N PRO A 126 17.92 -6.67 -1.49
CA PRO A 126 18.49 -7.40 -2.62
C PRO A 126 18.40 -6.67 -3.96
N GLY A 127 17.38 -5.81 -4.16
CA GLY A 127 17.20 -4.99 -5.36
C GLY A 127 18.04 -3.71 -5.39
N HIS A 128 18.74 -3.39 -4.32
CA HIS A 128 19.65 -2.26 -4.26
C HIS A 128 20.94 -2.55 -5.04
N GLN A 129 21.46 -1.60 -5.82
CA GLN A 129 22.66 -1.78 -6.63
C GLN A 129 23.82 -0.87 -6.20
N ARG A 130 23.55 0.39 -5.89
CA ARG A 130 24.60 1.37 -5.51
C ARG A 130 24.03 2.54 -4.69
N GLY A 131 24.93 3.21 -3.96
CA GLY A 131 24.63 4.33 -3.06
C GLY A 131 24.27 3.85 -1.66
N GLN A 132 24.16 4.78 -0.72
CA GLN A 132 23.91 4.46 0.69
C GLN A 132 22.43 4.24 0.99
N ASN A 133 21.52 4.97 0.30
CA ASN A 133 20.11 4.93 0.58
C ASN A 133 19.39 3.87 -0.27
N THR A 134 18.71 2.94 0.36
CA THR A 134 17.79 1.99 -0.29
C THR A 134 16.47 2.66 -0.64
N HIS A 135 15.61 1.98 -1.43
CA HIS A 135 14.20 2.31 -1.45
C HIS A 135 13.52 1.94 -0.12
N ASN A 136 12.33 2.47 0.11
CA ASN A 136 11.54 2.20 1.29
C ASN A 136 10.48 1.12 1.05
N VAL A 137 10.08 0.44 2.12
CA VAL A 137 8.82 -0.27 2.21
C VAL A 137 7.81 0.71 2.80
N SER A 138 7.03 1.36 1.93
CA SER A 138 6.12 2.42 2.36
C SER A 138 4.91 1.82 3.08
N ALA A 139 4.71 2.21 4.32
CA ALA A 139 3.60 1.75 5.15
C ALA A 139 3.14 2.82 6.14
N THR A 140 1.87 2.72 6.53
CA THR A 140 1.27 3.42 7.67
C THR A 140 0.92 2.39 8.73
N VAL A 141 1.51 2.52 9.90
CA VAL A 141 1.31 1.62 11.04
C VAL A 141 0.30 2.26 11.98
N SER A 142 -0.84 1.60 12.18
CA SER A 142 -1.80 1.99 13.22
C SER A 142 -1.39 1.36 14.54
N ILE A 143 -1.26 2.18 15.56
CA ILE A 143 -0.76 1.80 16.89
C ILE A 143 -1.90 1.94 17.89
N LYS A 144 -2.23 0.87 18.61
CA LYS A 144 -3.21 0.89 19.71
C LYS A 144 -2.53 1.43 20.98
N ASP A 145 -3.32 1.97 21.89
CA ASP A 145 -2.83 2.62 23.13
C ASP A 145 -1.77 1.82 23.90
N LYS A 146 -1.87 0.50 23.88
CA LYS A 146 -0.97 -0.39 24.63
C LYS A 146 0.28 -0.84 23.84
N GLU A 147 0.39 -0.44 22.57
CA GLU A 147 1.45 -0.91 21.66
C GLU A 147 2.58 0.13 21.50
N TRP A 148 2.44 1.36 22.04
CA TRP A 148 3.38 2.46 21.78
C TRP A 148 4.80 2.16 22.23
N ASP A 149 4.99 1.63 23.45
CA ASP A 149 6.32 1.36 23.99
C ASP A 149 7.03 0.27 23.18
N GLU A 150 6.34 -0.84 22.90
CA GLU A 150 6.86 -1.95 22.10
C GLU A 150 7.21 -1.52 20.67
N VAL A 151 6.37 -0.69 20.05
CA VAL A 151 6.62 -0.13 18.72
C VAL A 151 7.84 0.80 18.74
N ALA A 152 7.97 1.66 19.75
CA ALA A 152 9.11 2.56 19.88
C ALA A 152 10.43 1.78 20.04
N GLU A 153 10.44 0.73 20.87
CA GLU A 153 11.59 -0.15 21.06
C GLU A 153 11.94 -0.88 19.75
N TRP A 154 10.96 -1.49 19.09
CA TRP A 154 11.17 -2.16 17.80
C TRP A 154 11.73 -1.20 16.76
N MET A 155 11.17 0.00 16.62
CA MET A 155 11.64 1.01 15.66
C MET A 155 13.08 1.45 15.94
N TRP A 156 13.46 1.56 17.21
CA TRP A 156 14.82 1.89 17.58
C TRP A 156 15.81 0.77 17.24
N GLU A 157 15.47 -0.47 17.58
CA GLU A 157 16.33 -1.63 17.32
C GLU A 157 16.48 -1.92 15.83
N HIS A 158 15.44 -1.68 15.03
CA HIS A 158 15.39 -1.97 13.60
C HIS A 158 15.53 -0.73 12.71
N ARG A 159 16.10 0.35 13.20
CA ARG A 159 16.24 1.63 12.47
C ARG A 159 16.91 1.54 11.10
N ASP A 160 17.64 0.47 10.84
CA ASP A 160 18.34 0.24 9.56
C ASP A 160 17.48 -0.50 8.50
N VAL A 161 16.25 -0.92 8.84
CA VAL A 161 15.38 -1.65 7.91
C VAL A 161 14.29 -0.78 7.26
N TYR A 162 14.21 0.49 7.61
CA TYR A 162 13.28 1.43 7.01
C TYR A 162 13.90 2.83 6.88
N ASN A 163 13.47 3.60 5.87
CA ASN A 163 13.88 5.01 5.71
C ASN A 163 12.84 5.97 6.30
N GLY A 164 11.59 5.56 6.38
CA GLY A 164 10.51 6.32 6.97
C GLY A 164 9.22 5.50 7.03
N LEU A 165 8.51 5.65 8.13
CA LEU A 165 7.20 5.06 8.38
C LEU A 165 6.25 6.14 8.88
N SER A 166 4.98 6.05 8.49
CA SER A 166 3.92 6.83 9.11
C SER A 166 3.35 6.01 10.26
N VAL A 167 3.23 6.61 11.43
CA VAL A 167 2.59 6.00 12.61
C VAL A 167 1.36 6.82 13.00
N LEU A 168 0.25 6.15 13.25
CA LEU A 168 -1.03 6.76 13.60
C LEU A 168 -1.65 6.03 14.79
N PRO A 169 -2.38 6.75 15.68
CA PRO A 169 -3.19 6.15 16.73
C PRO A 169 -4.39 5.38 16.19
#